data_18071921ddcd4be2b0790d8416c45f9b
#
_entry.id   18071921ddcd4be2b0790d8416c45f9b
#
_cell.length_a   1.000
_cell.length_b   1.000
_cell.length_c   1.000
_cell.angle_alpha   90.00
_cell.angle_beta   90.00
_cell.angle_gamma   90.00
#
_symmetry.space_group_name_H-M   'P 1'
#
loop_
_entity.id
_entity.type
_entity.pdbx_description
1 polymer ?
#
loop_
_entity_poly.entity_id
_entity_poly.type
_entity_poly.pdbx_seq_one_letter_code
_entity_poly.pdbx_strand_id
1 'polypeptide(L)'
;MQWQLFPMFGCPKLSIFELTRLRRVKRSNVLTIGCLASILVSFAPQAEAAGETLELRNTSPLAQIFGLPAMRGARAEGWRLRFNVDAANSFTGGVSASEFVFLDGETSTFSYTVKRGFLNRWEGGLEIPWVVHSGGRFDGLIDEFHDLFGLPDGDRPSTERGATDYLVLADGALEIDVDGKSSNLGDVRGWLGYGIYEAPNRSLVSRLHLKLPTGRARSLSGSGAVDVALGFDYVDEALLSILGVQLSLGAGVTFIGKGDLLRDRREALVPYGHLGLRKRLGRRNRLGLLAQLDAHGALFDAELSHLGETVLQGTLGFQVDLTPKARVELALIEDLSGAAAADVIFKLSLVGQL
;
A
#
# COMPACT_ATOMS: atom_id res chain seq x y z
N MET A 1 42.67 -29.26 43.69
CA MET A 1 41.51 -28.37 43.75
C MET A 1 40.90 -28.35 42.37
N GLN A 2 39.88 -29.20 42.14
CA GLN A 2 39.21 -29.42 40.85
C GLN A 2 38.04 -28.44 40.77
N TRP A 3 37.96 -27.62 39.69
CA TRP A 3 36.78 -26.89 39.35
C TRP A 3 36.05 -27.67 38.24
N GLN A 4 34.86 -28.19 38.57
CA GLN A 4 33.95 -28.79 37.59
C GLN A 4 33.26 -27.70 36.80
N LEU A 5 33.38 -27.79 35.49
CA LEU A 5 32.63 -27.02 34.50
C LEU A 5 31.22 -27.60 34.36
N PHE A 6 30.20 -26.80 34.65
CA PHE A 6 28.81 -27.10 34.33
C PHE A 6 28.60 -26.98 32.82
N PRO A 7 27.88 -27.87 32.16
CA PRO A 7 27.54 -27.74 30.77
C PRO A 7 26.41 -26.71 30.61
N MET A 8 26.66 -25.68 29.78
CA MET A 8 25.62 -24.78 29.28
C MET A 8 24.59 -25.57 28.47
N PHE A 9 23.36 -25.41 28.82
CA PHE A 9 22.21 -25.91 28.07
C PHE A 9 22.25 -25.38 26.64
N GLY A 10 22.47 -26.27 25.70
CA GLY A 10 22.28 -25.98 24.25
C GLY A 10 20.81 -25.78 23.97
N CYS A 11 20.47 -24.58 23.59
CA CYS A 11 19.19 -24.30 22.96
C CYS A 11 19.14 -25.04 21.62
N PRO A 12 18.17 -25.92 21.35
CA PRO A 12 18.06 -26.52 20.02
C PRO A 12 17.70 -25.44 19.03
N LYS A 13 18.53 -25.26 17.99
CA LYS A 13 18.19 -24.48 16.82
C LYS A 13 17.01 -25.17 16.13
N LEU A 14 15.80 -24.75 16.44
CA LEU A 14 14.62 -25.11 15.63
C LEU A 14 14.81 -24.50 14.24
N SER A 15 14.91 -25.34 13.23
CA SER A 15 14.93 -24.87 11.85
C SER A 15 13.54 -24.36 11.50
N ILE A 16 13.49 -23.29 10.71
CA ILE A 16 12.24 -22.67 10.19
C ILE A 16 11.29 -23.74 9.58
N PHE A 17 11.82 -24.84 9.10
CA PHE A 17 11.10 -25.97 8.53
C PHE A 17 10.26 -26.81 9.49
N GLU A 18 10.56 -26.84 10.78
CA GLU A 18 9.82 -27.69 11.72
C GLU A 18 8.55 -27.03 12.26
N LEU A 19 8.51 -25.71 12.35
CA LEU A 19 7.33 -24.97 12.79
C LEU A 19 6.16 -25.02 11.78
N THR A 20 6.45 -25.14 10.49
CA THR A 20 5.43 -25.20 9.43
C THR A 20 4.76 -26.59 9.32
N ARG A 21 5.35 -27.67 9.87
CA ARG A 21 4.82 -29.05 9.77
C ARG A 21 3.67 -29.39 10.71
N LEU A 22 3.41 -28.60 11.74
CA LEU A 22 2.38 -28.92 12.75
C LEU A 22 0.96 -28.47 12.41
N ARG A 23 0.73 -27.82 11.26
CA ARG A 23 -0.54 -27.17 10.92
C ARG A 23 -1.43 -27.84 9.88
N ARG A 24 -1.28 -29.10 9.60
CA ARG A 24 -2.25 -29.77 8.67
C ARG A 24 -3.53 -30.15 9.37
N VAL A 25 -4.63 -29.38 9.23
CA VAL A 25 -6.02 -29.86 9.05
C VAL A 25 -7.01 -28.67 8.96
N LYS A 26 -7.60 -28.41 7.83
CA LYS A 26 -9.00 -28.20 7.44
C LYS A 26 -9.16 -27.28 6.23
N ARG A 27 -9.61 -27.87 5.13
CA ARG A 27 -10.09 -27.12 3.95
C ARG A 27 -11.54 -26.68 4.19
N SER A 28 -11.86 -25.41 3.98
CA SER A 28 -13.21 -24.95 3.76
C SER A 28 -13.31 -24.22 2.41
N ASN A 29 -14.32 -24.55 1.62
CA ASN A 29 -14.59 -24.00 0.31
C ASN A 29 -15.05 -22.54 0.41
N VAL A 30 -14.36 -21.63 -0.29
CA VAL A 30 -14.78 -20.24 -0.44
C VAL A 30 -15.32 -20.03 -1.85
N LEU A 31 -16.57 -19.58 -1.91
CA LEU A 31 -17.28 -19.22 -3.15
C LEU A 31 -16.65 -17.95 -3.75
N THR A 32 -16.30 -18.03 -5.03
CA THR A 32 -15.81 -16.87 -5.80
C THR A 32 -17.01 -16.09 -6.32
N ILE A 33 -17.27 -14.90 -5.79
CA ILE A 33 -18.27 -13.98 -6.33
C ILE A 33 -17.51 -12.93 -7.17
N GLY A 34 -17.57 -13.11 -8.49
CA GLY A 34 -17.15 -12.10 -9.46
C GLY A 34 -18.35 -11.20 -9.80
N CYS A 35 -18.32 -9.94 -9.37
CA CYS A 35 -19.22 -8.88 -9.87
C CYS A 35 -18.44 -7.89 -10.72
N LEU A 36 -18.52 -8.04 -12.05
CA LEU A 36 -18.18 -6.99 -13.01
C LEU A 36 -19.37 -6.04 -13.11
N ALA A 37 -19.25 -4.87 -12.47
CA ALA A 37 -20.23 -3.80 -12.63
C ALA A 37 -19.88 -2.97 -13.88
N SER A 38 -20.64 -3.16 -14.97
CA SER A 38 -20.57 -2.32 -16.18
C SER A 38 -21.29 -1.01 -15.92
N ILE A 39 -20.54 0.10 -15.75
CA ILE A 39 -21.09 1.46 -15.69
C ILE A 39 -20.81 2.14 -17.02
N LEU A 40 -21.82 2.23 -17.89
CA LEU A 40 -21.82 3.10 -19.07
C LEU A 40 -22.31 4.50 -18.63
N VAL A 41 -21.42 5.48 -18.64
CA VAL A 41 -21.74 6.88 -18.32
C VAL A 41 -21.66 7.73 -19.59
N SER A 42 -22.73 8.48 -19.89
CA SER A 42 -22.82 9.42 -21.04
C SER A 42 -22.02 10.69 -20.76
N PHE A 43 -21.28 11.19 -21.77
CA PHE A 43 -20.23 12.19 -21.61
C PHE A 43 -20.49 13.50 -22.31
N ALA A 44 -20.33 14.61 -21.60
CA ALA A 44 -20.09 15.95 -22.16
C ALA A 44 -18.63 16.38 -21.86
N PRO A 45 -17.95 17.11 -22.78
CA PRO A 45 -16.55 17.47 -22.61
C PRO A 45 -16.36 18.53 -21.51
N GLN A 46 -15.48 18.31 -20.59
CA GLN A 46 -14.98 19.30 -19.63
C GLN A 46 -13.45 19.31 -19.64
N ALA A 47 -12.85 20.43 -19.22
CA ALA A 47 -11.42 20.65 -19.21
C ALA A 47 -10.66 19.59 -18.40
N GLU A 48 -9.46 19.24 -18.87
CA GLU A 48 -8.54 18.34 -18.15
C GLU A 48 -8.25 18.87 -16.74
N ALA A 49 -8.43 18.04 -15.74
CA ALA A 49 -8.03 18.39 -14.38
C ALA A 49 -6.50 18.39 -14.29
N ALA A 50 -5.92 19.59 -14.22
CA ALA A 50 -4.52 19.80 -13.88
C ALA A 50 -4.22 19.19 -12.49
N GLY A 51 -3.01 18.70 -12.28
CA GLY A 51 -2.53 18.33 -10.95
C GLY A 51 -2.92 16.94 -10.43
N GLU A 52 -3.19 15.98 -11.32
CA GLU A 52 -3.42 14.59 -10.91
C GLU A 52 -2.12 13.84 -10.63
N THR A 53 -2.16 12.93 -9.66
CA THR A 53 -1.06 12.09 -9.21
C THR A 53 -1.48 10.62 -9.20
N LEU A 54 -0.52 9.70 -9.14
CA LEU A 54 -0.80 8.32 -8.74
C LEU A 54 -1.17 8.31 -7.25
N GLU A 55 -2.31 7.72 -6.95
CA GLU A 55 -2.73 7.51 -5.56
C GLU A 55 -2.17 6.17 -5.08
N LEU A 56 -0.96 6.21 -4.50
CA LEU A 56 -0.20 5.04 -4.07
C LEU A 56 -0.13 4.95 -2.55
N ARG A 57 0.00 3.74 -2.06
CA ARG A 57 0.27 3.42 -0.65
C ARG A 57 1.05 2.13 -0.56
N ASN A 58 1.74 1.94 0.55
CA ASN A 58 2.26 0.64 0.91
C ASN A 58 1.09 -0.32 1.18
N THR A 59 0.91 -1.32 0.31
CA THR A 59 -0.13 -2.35 0.40
C THR A 59 0.41 -3.71 0.85
N SER A 60 1.59 -3.73 1.48
CA SER A 60 2.06 -4.94 2.17
C SER A 60 1.04 -5.36 3.26
N PRO A 61 0.97 -6.65 3.63
CA PRO A 61 -0.04 -7.14 4.55
C PRO A 61 -0.03 -6.42 5.90
N LEU A 62 1.13 -5.97 6.37
CA LEU A 62 1.27 -5.27 7.65
C LEU A 62 1.08 -3.75 7.56
N ALA A 63 1.35 -3.13 6.41
CA ALA A 63 1.22 -1.68 6.27
C ALA A 63 -0.18 -1.23 5.84
N GLN A 64 -0.89 -2.01 5.01
CA GLN A 64 -2.20 -1.63 4.48
C GLN A 64 -3.29 -1.43 5.54
N ILE A 65 -3.12 -2.04 6.72
CA ILE A 65 -4.07 -1.92 7.84
C ILE A 65 -4.01 -0.56 8.53
N PHE A 66 -2.99 0.26 8.27
CA PHE A 66 -2.84 1.60 8.84
C PHE A 66 -3.40 2.69 7.94
N GLY A 67 -3.66 3.86 8.56
CA GLY A 67 -4.26 5.02 7.93
C GLY A 67 -3.28 5.92 7.15
N LEU A 68 -2.19 5.37 6.61
CA LEU A 68 -1.26 6.12 5.77
C LEU A 68 -1.98 6.66 4.53
N PRO A 69 -1.98 7.99 4.28
CA PRO A 69 -2.62 8.56 3.10
C PRO A 69 -1.83 8.27 1.81
N ALA A 70 -2.56 8.15 0.70
CA ALA A 70 -1.98 8.29 -0.63
C ALA A 70 -1.87 9.77 -1.00
N MET A 71 -0.88 10.15 -1.82
CA MET A 71 -0.83 11.47 -2.45
C MET A 71 -2.03 11.65 -3.38
N ARG A 72 -2.79 12.74 -3.22
CA ARG A 72 -4.02 12.98 -3.96
C ARG A 72 -3.95 14.15 -4.94
N GLY A 73 -2.85 14.89 -4.93
CA GLY A 73 -2.59 16.00 -5.82
C GLY A 73 -3.54 17.19 -5.61
N ALA A 74 -3.89 17.88 -6.71
CA ALA A 74 -4.79 19.01 -6.67
C ALA A 74 -6.20 18.63 -6.21
N ARG A 75 -6.93 19.64 -5.70
CA ARG A 75 -8.32 19.48 -5.25
C ARG A 75 -9.24 19.05 -6.41
N ALA A 76 -10.19 18.19 -6.13
CA ALA A 76 -11.22 17.85 -7.09
C ALA A 76 -12.20 19.04 -7.27
N GLU A 77 -12.57 19.34 -8.52
CA GLU A 77 -13.58 20.37 -8.81
C GLU A 77 -15.00 19.81 -8.91
N GLY A 78 -15.15 18.59 -9.43
CA GLY A 78 -16.41 17.87 -9.58
C GLY A 78 -16.38 16.49 -8.93
N TRP A 79 -17.29 15.61 -9.34
CA TRP A 79 -17.27 14.23 -8.93
C TRP A 79 -16.15 13.47 -9.63
N ARG A 80 -15.41 12.66 -8.88
CA ARG A 80 -14.39 11.77 -9.40
C ARG A 80 -14.52 10.40 -8.77
N LEU A 81 -14.52 9.39 -9.61
CA LEU A 81 -14.61 7.99 -9.24
C LEU A 81 -13.29 7.32 -9.60
N ARG A 82 -12.79 6.46 -8.74
CA ARG A 82 -11.60 5.65 -9.00
C ARG A 82 -11.84 4.22 -8.52
N PHE A 83 -11.51 3.26 -9.36
CA PHE A 83 -11.41 1.86 -8.98
C PHE A 83 -9.95 1.43 -9.11
N ASN A 84 -9.38 0.86 -8.06
CA ASN A 84 -8.00 0.37 -8.06
C ASN A 84 -7.98 -1.14 -7.80
N VAL A 85 -6.99 -1.77 -8.40
CA VAL A 85 -6.53 -3.11 -8.08
C VAL A 85 -5.05 -3.01 -7.80
N ASP A 86 -4.65 -3.30 -6.56
CA ASP A 86 -3.26 -3.37 -6.13
C ASP A 86 -2.97 -4.83 -5.80
N ALA A 87 -1.99 -5.45 -6.45
CA ALA A 87 -1.53 -6.80 -6.19
C ALA A 87 -0.10 -6.74 -5.64
N ALA A 88 0.02 -6.89 -4.33
CA ALA A 88 1.26 -6.83 -3.58
C ALA A 88 1.76 -8.26 -3.31
N ASN A 89 2.99 -8.54 -3.68
CA ASN A 89 3.68 -9.76 -3.31
C ASN A 89 4.64 -9.46 -2.16
N SER A 90 4.63 -10.30 -1.14
CA SER A 90 5.50 -10.19 0.03
C SER A 90 6.14 -11.53 0.32
N PHE A 91 7.47 -11.54 0.34
CA PHE A 91 8.26 -12.67 0.80
C PHE A 91 9.38 -12.15 1.69
N THR A 92 9.23 -12.31 2.99
CA THR A 92 10.24 -11.87 3.95
C THR A 92 10.21 -12.73 5.19
N GLY A 93 11.35 -12.85 5.84
CA GLY A 93 11.48 -13.57 7.09
C GLY A 93 12.63 -13.04 7.93
N GLY A 94 12.44 -13.01 9.23
CA GLY A 94 13.45 -12.56 10.19
C GLY A 94 13.22 -13.11 11.57
N VAL A 95 14.30 -13.22 12.35
CA VAL A 95 14.27 -13.64 13.73
C VAL A 95 15.25 -12.80 14.56
N SER A 96 14.79 -12.30 15.70
CA SER A 96 15.62 -11.66 16.73
C SER A 96 15.48 -12.41 18.07
N ALA A 97 15.99 -11.80 19.14
CA ALA A 97 15.83 -12.38 20.48
C ALA A 97 14.37 -12.39 20.96
N SER A 98 13.58 -11.39 20.55
CA SER A 98 12.21 -11.16 21.02
C SER A 98 11.15 -11.27 19.91
N GLU A 99 11.56 -11.37 18.64
CA GLU A 99 10.65 -11.28 17.50
C GLU A 99 10.92 -12.37 16.46
N PHE A 100 9.85 -12.82 15.83
CA PHE A 100 9.88 -13.65 14.63
C PHE A 100 8.85 -13.11 13.63
N VAL A 101 9.26 -12.93 12.39
CA VAL A 101 8.39 -12.51 11.28
C VAL A 101 8.60 -13.47 10.12
N PHE A 102 7.51 -13.94 9.55
CA PHE A 102 7.49 -14.67 8.29
C PHE A 102 6.25 -14.24 7.50
N LEU A 103 6.49 -13.66 6.33
CA LEU A 103 5.44 -13.21 5.42
C LEU A 103 5.70 -13.87 4.06
N ASP A 104 4.82 -14.76 3.65
CA ASP A 104 4.84 -15.41 2.34
C ASP A 104 3.44 -15.38 1.73
N GLY A 105 3.24 -14.59 0.67
CA GLY A 105 1.95 -14.55 0.01
C GLY A 105 1.68 -13.27 -0.78
N GLU A 106 0.52 -13.29 -1.41
CA GLU A 106 -0.01 -12.19 -2.20
C GLU A 106 -1.18 -11.50 -1.50
N THR A 107 -1.11 -10.19 -1.41
CA THR A 107 -2.20 -9.34 -0.92
C THR A 107 -2.76 -8.53 -2.08
N SER A 108 -3.98 -8.86 -2.50
CA SER A 108 -4.72 -8.10 -3.51
C SER A 108 -5.72 -7.17 -2.84
N THR A 109 -5.62 -5.86 -3.11
CA THR A 109 -6.55 -4.85 -2.60
C THR A 109 -7.35 -4.25 -3.74
N PHE A 110 -8.67 -4.42 -3.69
CA PHE A 110 -9.63 -3.78 -4.58
C PHE A 110 -10.22 -2.58 -3.85
N SER A 111 -10.02 -1.36 -4.36
CA SER A 111 -10.59 -0.19 -3.70
C SER A 111 -11.46 0.64 -4.62
N TYR A 112 -12.60 1.07 -4.09
CA TYR A 112 -13.48 2.01 -4.74
C TYR A 112 -13.41 3.35 -4.01
N THR A 113 -13.04 4.39 -4.76
CA THR A 113 -12.89 5.75 -4.22
C THR A 113 -13.86 6.68 -4.91
N VAL A 114 -14.57 7.48 -4.12
CA VAL A 114 -15.36 8.59 -4.60
C VAL A 114 -14.87 9.88 -3.95
N LYS A 115 -14.64 10.92 -4.74
CA LYS A 115 -14.31 12.25 -4.22
C LYS A 115 -15.07 13.35 -4.97
N ARG A 116 -15.32 14.45 -4.28
CA ARG A 116 -16.03 15.61 -4.84
C ARG A 116 -15.49 16.91 -4.25
N GLY A 117 -15.32 17.91 -5.14
CA GLY A 117 -15.15 19.31 -4.71
C GLY A 117 -16.49 19.97 -4.41
N PHE A 118 -16.51 20.82 -3.39
CA PHE A 118 -17.66 21.61 -2.96
C PHE A 118 -17.22 22.93 -2.30
N LEU A 119 -18.14 23.88 -2.15
CA LEU A 119 -17.91 25.16 -1.47
C LEU A 119 -16.58 25.85 -1.89
N ASN A 120 -16.37 25.96 -3.20
CA ASN A 120 -15.24 26.65 -3.87
C ASN A 120 -13.82 26.17 -3.50
N ARG A 121 -13.55 25.81 -2.23
CA ARG A 121 -12.20 25.42 -1.74
C ARG A 121 -12.15 24.08 -1.03
N TRP A 122 -13.28 23.44 -0.84
CA TRP A 122 -13.36 22.17 -0.11
C TRP A 122 -13.47 20.98 -1.06
N GLU A 123 -12.93 19.87 -0.64
CA GLU A 123 -13.22 18.56 -1.21
C GLU A 123 -13.47 17.55 -0.09
N GLY A 124 -14.20 16.51 -0.40
CA GLY A 124 -14.33 15.35 0.48
C GLY A 124 -14.29 14.07 -0.32
N GLY A 125 -13.89 13.01 0.30
CA GLY A 125 -13.85 11.72 -0.34
C GLY A 125 -13.96 10.55 0.62
N LEU A 126 -14.28 9.41 0.04
CA LEU A 126 -14.44 8.12 0.71
C LEU A 126 -13.78 7.04 -0.12
N GLU A 127 -13.09 6.13 0.54
CA GLU A 127 -12.48 4.95 -0.05
C GLU A 127 -12.92 3.71 0.71
N ILE A 128 -13.40 2.71 -0.02
CA ILE A 128 -13.87 1.42 0.49
C ILE A 128 -12.96 0.34 -0.10
N PRO A 129 -12.02 -0.22 0.68
CA PRO A 129 -11.15 -1.29 0.23
C PRO A 129 -11.73 -2.66 0.52
N TRP A 130 -11.43 -3.61 -0.35
CA TRP A 130 -11.66 -5.04 -0.16
C TRP A 130 -10.33 -5.76 -0.28
N VAL A 131 -9.94 -6.47 0.76
CA VAL A 131 -8.62 -7.11 0.89
C VAL A 131 -8.76 -8.61 0.71
N VAL A 132 -7.91 -9.18 -0.14
CA VAL A 132 -7.83 -10.62 -0.40
C VAL A 132 -6.39 -11.06 -0.20
N HIS A 133 -6.16 -11.97 0.73
CA HIS A 133 -4.89 -12.69 0.86
C HIS A 133 -5.00 -14.03 0.13
N SER A 134 -4.00 -14.35 -0.67
CA SER A 134 -3.95 -15.60 -1.46
C SER A 134 -2.50 -16.06 -1.63
N GLY A 135 -2.31 -17.32 -1.97
CA GLY A 135 -1.01 -17.80 -2.44
C GLY A 135 -0.70 -17.22 -3.82
N GLY A 136 0.59 -17.01 -4.09
CA GLY A 136 1.11 -16.31 -5.24
C GLY A 136 0.55 -16.80 -6.58
N ARG A 137 -0.21 -15.94 -7.24
CA ARG A 137 -0.60 -16.09 -8.65
C ARG A 137 0.43 -15.47 -9.58
N PHE A 138 1.21 -14.53 -9.04
CA PHE A 138 2.22 -13.77 -9.78
C PHE A 138 3.63 -14.28 -9.55
N ASP A 139 3.86 -15.33 -8.74
CA ASP A 139 5.20 -15.87 -8.45
C ASP A 139 6.01 -16.09 -9.73
N GLY A 140 5.43 -16.75 -10.74
CA GLY A 140 6.12 -16.98 -11.99
C GLY A 140 6.42 -15.71 -12.80
N LEU A 141 5.53 -14.71 -12.77
CA LEU A 141 5.75 -13.42 -13.45
C LEU A 141 6.82 -12.60 -12.74
N ILE A 142 6.87 -12.67 -11.41
CA ILE A 142 7.86 -11.97 -10.60
C ILE A 142 9.23 -12.60 -10.77
N ASP A 143 9.32 -13.93 -10.75
CA ASP A 143 10.57 -14.66 -11.02
C ASP A 143 11.13 -14.26 -12.41
N GLU A 144 10.29 -14.26 -13.47
CA GLU A 144 10.69 -13.84 -14.81
C GLU A 144 11.12 -12.36 -14.86
N PHE A 145 10.47 -11.48 -14.07
CA PHE A 145 10.83 -10.07 -13.98
C PHE A 145 12.18 -9.88 -13.27
N HIS A 146 12.41 -10.55 -12.15
CA HIS A 146 13.68 -10.50 -11.43
C HIS A 146 14.83 -11.04 -12.29
N ASP A 147 14.63 -12.16 -12.98
CA ASP A 147 15.60 -12.72 -13.93
C ASP A 147 15.95 -11.72 -15.05
N LEU A 148 14.95 -11.03 -15.61
CA LEU A 148 15.13 -10.07 -16.70
C LEU A 148 15.95 -8.84 -16.28
N PHE A 149 15.76 -8.36 -15.05
CA PHE A 149 16.39 -7.14 -14.54
C PHE A 149 17.57 -7.41 -13.61
N GLY A 150 17.89 -8.70 -13.33
CA GLY A 150 18.99 -9.09 -12.46
C GLY A 150 18.77 -8.71 -10.99
N LEU A 151 17.50 -8.73 -10.54
CA LEU A 151 17.12 -8.44 -9.16
C LEU A 151 17.30 -9.70 -8.28
N PRO A 152 17.54 -9.54 -6.97
CA PRO A 152 17.68 -10.68 -6.06
C PRO A 152 16.35 -11.42 -5.88
N ASP A 153 16.36 -12.75 -5.97
CA ASP A 153 15.17 -13.60 -5.78
C ASP A 153 14.87 -13.92 -4.31
N GLY A 154 15.76 -13.53 -3.40
CA GLY A 154 15.71 -13.97 -2.01
C GLY A 154 15.76 -15.50 -1.88
N ASP A 155 15.21 -16.06 -0.80
CA ASP A 155 15.12 -17.51 -0.57
C ASP A 155 13.81 -18.13 -1.11
N ARG A 156 13.08 -17.45 -2.02
CA ARG A 156 11.82 -17.90 -2.64
C ARG A 156 11.85 -19.32 -3.23
N PRO A 157 12.91 -19.75 -3.93
CA PRO A 157 12.96 -21.09 -4.52
C PRO A 157 12.85 -22.22 -3.50
N SER A 158 13.05 -21.95 -2.20
CA SER A 158 13.03 -22.95 -1.12
C SER A 158 11.64 -23.14 -0.48
N THR A 159 10.63 -22.32 -0.82
CA THR A 159 9.28 -22.38 -0.24
C THR A 159 8.26 -23.04 -1.17
N GLU A 160 7.13 -23.52 -0.60
CA GLU A 160 6.05 -24.14 -1.39
C GLU A 160 5.30 -23.05 -2.16
N ARG A 161 5.36 -23.08 -3.48
CA ARG A 161 4.67 -22.11 -4.34
C ARG A 161 3.17 -22.07 -4.07
N GLY A 162 2.61 -20.86 -4.00
CA GLY A 162 1.18 -20.66 -3.79
C GLY A 162 0.73 -20.79 -2.33
N ALA A 163 1.65 -20.71 -1.37
CA ALA A 163 1.33 -20.61 0.04
C ALA A 163 0.80 -19.21 0.39
N THR A 164 0.06 -19.11 1.47
CA THR A 164 -0.26 -17.85 2.15
C THR A 164 0.00 -18.11 3.62
N ASP A 165 1.06 -17.54 4.15
CA ASP A 165 1.45 -17.72 5.54
C ASP A 165 2.04 -16.40 6.07
N TYR A 166 1.28 -15.72 6.92
CA TYR A 166 1.72 -14.51 7.60
C TYR A 166 1.76 -14.79 9.10
N LEU A 167 2.97 -14.91 9.63
CA LEU A 167 3.22 -15.27 11.02
C LEU A 167 4.11 -14.21 11.68
N VAL A 168 3.64 -13.64 12.79
CA VAL A 168 4.42 -12.74 13.63
C VAL A 168 4.30 -13.16 15.08
N LEU A 169 5.46 -13.37 15.71
CA LEU A 169 5.57 -13.55 17.16
C LEU A 169 6.35 -12.36 17.74
N ALA A 170 5.90 -11.85 18.86
CA ALA A 170 6.59 -10.83 19.63
C ALA A 170 6.55 -11.18 21.12
N ASP A 171 7.69 -11.09 21.81
CA ASP A 171 7.84 -11.40 23.25
C ASP A 171 7.30 -12.80 23.65
N GLY A 172 7.41 -13.77 22.73
CA GLY A 172 6.90 -15.13 22.91
C GLY A 172 5.38 -15.28 22.73
N ALA A 173 4.67 -14.21 22.39
CA ALA A 173 3.24 -14.24 22.06
C ALA A 173 3.02 -14.34 20.55
N LEU A 174 1.99 -15.07 20.14
CA LEU A 174 1.53 -15.13 18.76
C LEU A 174 0.62 -13.92 18.47
N GLU A 175 1.13 -12.96 17.72
CA GLU A 175 0.45 -11.70 17.40
C GLU A 175 -0.33 -11.78 16.08
N ILE A 176 0.25 -12.43 15.08
CA ILE A 176 -0.36 -12.58 13.75
C ILE A 176 -0.22 -14.05 13.33
N ASP A 177 -1.32 -14.59 12.84
CA ASP A 177 -1.42 -15.94 12.33
C ASP A 177 -2.48 -15.99 11.23
N VAL A 178 -2.05 -15.78 9.99
CA VAL A 178 -2.91 -15.88 8.80
C VAL A 178 -2.40 -17.01 7.93
N ASP A 179 -3.01 -18.18 8.09
CA ASP A 179 -2.75 -19.36 7.29
C ASP A 179 -3.87 -19.54 6.27
N GLY A 180 -3.52 -19.43 4.99
CA GLY A 180 -4.44 -19.63 3.88
C GLY A 180 -5.22 -18.39 3.44
N LYS A 181 -6.11 -18.61 2.48
CA LYS A 181 -6.83 -17.54 1.76
C LYS A 181 -7.86 -16.85 2.65
N SER A 182 -7.89 -15.53 2.58
CA SER A 182 -8.92 -14.72 3.21
C SER A 182 -9.45 -13.66 2.24
N SER A 183 -10.69 -13.19 2.47
CA SER A 183 -11.33 -12.16 1.64
C SER A 183 -12.30 -11.37 2.50
N ASN A 184 -11.98 -10.11 2.78
CA ASN A 184 -12.70 -9.30 3.75
C ASN A 184 -12.77 -7.83 3.33
N LEU A 185 -13.77 -7.12 3.85
CA LEU A 185 -13.78 -5.65 3.83
C LEU A 185 -12.54 -5.15 4.60
N GLY A 186 -11.85 -4.16 4.03
CA GLY A 186 -10.77 -3.46 4.70
C GLY A 186 -11.24 -2.29 5.56
N ASP A 187 -10.29 -1.54 6.14
CA ASP A 187 -10.60 -0.33 6.89
C ASP A 187 -11.00 0.80 5.94
N VAL A 188 -12.23 1.29 6.08
CA VAL A 188 -12.78 2.40 5.29
C VAL A 188 -12.05 3.68 5.64
N ARG A 189 -11.71 4.48 4.61
CA ARG A 189 -10.99 5.74 4.74
C ARG A 189 -11.80 6.88 4.16
N GLY A 190 -11.85 7.99 4.89
CA GLY A 190 -12.43 9.24 4.44
C GLY A 190 -11.44 10.38 4.57
N TRP A 191 -11.68 11.48 3.84
CA TRP A 191 -10.90 12.71 4.03
C TRP A 191 -11.71 13.95 3.73
N LEU A 192 -11.23 15.05 4.31
CA LEU A 192 -11.69 16.41 4.04
C LEU A 192 -10.47 17.23 3.64
N GLY A 193 -10.52 17.89 2.48
CA GLY A 193 -9.45 18.71 1.95
C GLY A 193 -9.86 20.17 1.81
N TYR A 194 -8.91 21.08 1.99
CA TYR A 194 -9.07 22.51 1.81
C TYR A 194 -7.96 23.07 0.92
N GLY A 195 -8.33 23.72 -0.18
CA GLY A 195 -7.42 24.42 -1.08
C GLY A 195 -6.88 25.69 -0.44
N ILE A 196 -5.64 25.62 0.08
CA ILE A 196 -4.94 26.77 0.69
C ILE A 196 -4.56 27.77 -0.40
N TYR A 197 -4.01 27.26 -1.49
CA TYR A 197 -3.58 28.04 -2.64
C TYR A 197 -3.98 27.33 -3.94
N GLU A 198 -4.61 28.06 -4.84
CA GLU A 198 -5.04 27.56 -6.15
C GLU A 198 -4.74 28.63 -7.21
N ALA A 199 -3.91 28.26 -8.19
CA ALA A 199 -3.58 29.02 -9.38
C ALA A 199 -3.65 28.09 -10.61
N PRO A 200 -3.68 28.60 -11.85
CA PRO A 200 -3.85 27.78 -13.05
C PRO A 200 -2.88 26.59 -13.16
N ASN A 201 -1.62 26.76 -12.70
CA ASN A 201 -0.57 25.77 -12.83
C ASN A 201 0.02 25.34 -11.47
N ARG A 202 -0.59 25.70 -10.36
CA ARG A 202 -0.11 25.41 -9.00
C ARG A 202 -1.24 25.25 -8.02
N SER A 203 -1.12 24.28 -7.14
CA SER A 203 -2.07 24.13 -6.05
C SER A 203 -1.39 23.64 -4.78
N LEU A 204 -1.91 24.05 -3.64
CA LEU A 204 -1.56 23.54 -2.31
C LEU A 204 -2.86 23.21 -1.58
N VAL A 205 -3.00 21.95 -1.19
CA VAL A 205 -4.21 21.43 -0.51
C VAL A 205 -3.79 20.83 0.81
N SER A 206 -4.45 21.23 1.90
CA SER A 206 -4.36 20.53 3.20
C SER A 206 -5.44 19.47 3.27
N ARG A 207 -5.13 18.29 3.82
CA ARG A 207 -6.09 17.17 3.97
C ARG A 207 -6.03 16.57 5.36
N LEU A 208 -7.20 16.44 5.96
CA LEU A 208 -7.42 15.64 7.15
C LEU A 208 -8.01 14.30 6.73
N HIS A 209 -7.32 13.22 7.06
CA HIS A 209 -7.74 11.85 6.76
C HIS A 209 -8.20 11.13 8.02
N LEU A 210 -9.17 10.25 7.87
CA LEU A 210 -9.70 9.39 8.91
C LEU A 210 -9.82 7.96 8.39
N LYS A 211 -9.25 7.00 9.10
CA LYS A 211 -9.46 5.57 8.86
C LYS A 211 -10.32 4.99 9.98
N LEU A 212 -11.35 4.25 9.62
CA LEU A 212 -12.28 3.59 10.55
C LEU A 212 -12.00 2.09 10.62
N PRO A 213 -12.11 1.45 11.79
CA PRO A 213 -11.80 0.03 11.99
C PRO A 213 -12.96 -0.87 11.50
N THR A 214 -13.22 -0.88 10.20
CA THR A 214 -14.26 -1.69 9.57
C THR A 214 -13.76 -3.06 9.11
N GLY A 215 -12.46 -3.21 8.97
CA GLY A 215 -11.79 -4.46 8.63
C GLY A 215 -11.62 -5.38 9.85
N ARG A 216 -10.93 -6.49 9.64
CA ARG A 216 -10.70 -7.51 10.67
C ARG A 216 -9.20 -7.65 10.93
N ALA A 217 -8.78 -7.45 12.18
CA ALA A 217 -7.38 -7.59 12.58
C ALA A 217 -6.85 -9.01 12.34
N ARG A 218 -7.60 -10.04 12.73
CA ARG A 218 -7.20 -11.46 12.58
C ARG A 218 -6.96 -11.92 11.14
N SER A 219 -7.47 -11.19 10.15
CA SER A 219 -7.26 -11.48 8.72
C SER A 219 -6.48 -10.39 8.02
N LEU A 220 -5.76 -9.53 8.74
CA LEU A 220 -4.95 -8.42 8.22
C LEU A 220 -5.69 -7.53 7.19
N SER A 221 -7.03 -7.44 7.31
CA SER A 221 -7.83 -6.53 6.50
C SER A 221 -8.08 -5.19 7.22
N GLY A 222 -7.77 -5.08 8.49
CA GLY A 222 -7.87 -3.86 9.30
C GLY A 222 -7.06 -3.96 10.58
N SER A 223 -6.84 -2.82 11.24
CA SER A 223 -6.00 -2.73 12.43
C SER A 223 -6.76 -2.81 13.75
N GLY A 224 -8.09 -2.74 13.73
CA GLY A 224 -8.93 -2.63 14.92
C GLY A 224 -8.89 -1.25 15.59
N ALA A 225 -8.30 -0.22 14.95
CA ALA A 225 -8.17 1.13 15.50
C ALA A 225 -8.60 2.21 14.51
N VAL A 226 -8.93 3.38 15.05
CA VAL A 226 -9.09 4.62 14.28
C VAL A 226 -7.71 5.26 14.13
N ASP A 227 -7.35 5.66 12.90
CA ASP A 227 -6.17 6.46 12.63
C ASP A 227 -6.59 7.81 12.03
N VAL A 228 -5.80 8.84 12.32
CA VAL A 228 -6.02 10.21 11.82
C VAL A 228 -4.73 10.71 11.19
N ALA A 229 -4.78 11.28 9.99
CA ALA A 229 -3.62 11.89 9.39
C ALA A 229 -3.89 13.32 8.93
N LEU A 230 -2.89 14.18 9.08
CA LEU A 230 -2.88 15.53 8.53
C LEU A 230 -1.73 15.64 7.52
N GLY A 231 -2.04 16.13 6.33
CA GLY A 231 -1.04 16.29 5.29
C GLY A 231 -1.32 17.47 4.37
N PHE A 232 -0.32 17.72 3.52
CA PHE A 232 -0.34 18.75 2.50
C PHE A 232 0.11 18.15 1.18
N ASP A 233 -0.60 18.45 0.11
CA ASP A 233 -0.22 18.10 -1.26
C ASP A 233 -0.02 19.37 -2.07
N TYR A 234 1.15 19.49 -2.68
CA TYR A 234 1.51 20.56 -3.59
C TYR A 234 1.72 20.03 -5.00
N VAL A 235 1.18 20.72 -5.98
CA VAL A 235 1.36 20.41 -7.41
C VAL A 235 1.84 21.67 -8.13
N ASP A 236 2.85 21.50 -8.99
CA ASP A 236 3.41 22.57 -9.82
C ASP A 236 3.63 22.07 -11.25
N GLU A 237 2.91 22.65 -12.20
CA GLU A 237 3.08 22.39 -13.63
C GLU A 237 3.97 23.44 -14.31
N ALA A 238 4.33 24.51 -13.59
CA ALA A 238 5.12 25.61 -14.12
C ALA A 238 6.63 25.45 -13.87
N LEU A 239 7.03 24.89 -12.71
CA LEU A 239 8.45 24.81 -12.31
C LEU A 239 9.31 24.06 -13.34
N LEU A 240 8.83 22.94 -13.85
CA LEU A 240 9.52 22.10 -14.83
C LEU A 240 8.86 22.17 -16.22
N SER A 241 8.16 23.28 -16.52
CA SER A 241 7.41 23.47 -17.77
C SER A 241 8.27 23.36 -19.04
N ILE A 242 9.55 23.79 -18.99
CA ILE A 242 10.50 23.65 -20.12
C ILE A 242 10.68 22.16 -20.50
N LEU A 243 10.62 21.27 -19.50
CA LEU A 243 10.72 19.81 -19.71
C LEU A 243 9.35 19.17 -20.00
N GLY A 244 8.25 19.93 -19.88
CA GLY A 244 6.88 19.42 -19.95
C GLY A 244 6.57 18.45 -18.82
N VAL A 245 7.13 18.68 -17.62
CA VAL A 245 7.00 17.81 -16.44
C VAL A 245 6.24 18.53 -15.35
N GLN A 246 5.21 17.89 -14.81
CA GLN A 246 4.54 18.28 -13.57
C GLN A 246 5.31 17.70 -12.38
N LEU A 247 5.51 18.54 -11.37
CA LEU A 247 6.02 18.16 -10.05
C LEU A 247 4.85 18.02 -9.07
N SER A 248 4.89 17.00 -8.24
CA SER A 248 3.96 16.80 -7.13
C SER A 248 4.73 16.46 -5.86
N LEU A 249 4.40 17.13 -4.77
CA LEU A 249 4.99 16.91 -3.46
C LEU A 249 3.89 16.70 -2.44
N GLY A 250 4.08 15.79 -1.52
CA GLY A 250 3.18 15.59 -0.40
C GLY A 250 3.97 15.28 0.88
N ALA A 251 3.49 15.77 2.01
CA ALA A 251 4.06 15.44 3.30
C ALA A 251 2.99 15.56 4.40
N GLY A 252 3.17 14.79 5.45
CA GLY A 252 2.27 14.82 6.58
C GLY A 252 2.65 13.86 7.69
N VAL A 253 1.72 13.67 8.59
CA VAL A 253 1.89 12.81 9.75
C VAL A 253 0.60 12.05 10.00
N THR A 254 0.74 10.77 10.35
CA THR A 254 -0.37 9.88 10.74
C THR A 254 -0.27 9.57 12.23
N PHE A 255 -1.35 9.80 12.96
CA PHE A 255 -1.56 9.37 14.33
C PHE A 255 -2.24 7.99 14.27
N ILE A 256 -1.53 6.97 14.73
CA ILE A 256 -1.97 5.57 14.72
C ILE A 256 -2.63 5.23 16.04
N GLY A 257 -3.84 4.71 15.98
CA GLY A 257 -4.58 4.26 17.15
C GLY A 257 -4.08 2.92 17.71
N LYS A 258 -4.27 2.70 19.00
CA LYS A 258 -4.01 1.42 19.64
C LYS A 258 -5.06 0.42 19.21
N GLY A 259 -4.70 -0.52 18.36
CA GLY A 259 -5.60 -1.56 17.85
C GLY A 259 -5.32 -2.94 18.43
N ASP A 260 -5.72 -3.98 17.70
CA ASP A 260 -5.69 -5.36 18.21
C ASP A 260 -4.37 -6.10 17.90
N LEU A 261 -3.61 -5.67 16.87
CA LEU A 261 -2.38 -6.32 16.44
C LEU A 261 -1.16 -5.53 16.93
N LEU A 262 -0.18 -6.20 17.52
CA LEU A 262 1.07 -5.60 18.00
C LEU A 262 0.82 -4.28 18.76
N ARG A 263 -0.16 -4.30 19.64
CA ARG A 263 -0.76 -3.12 20.27
C ARG A 263 0.25 -2.21 20.96
N ASP A 264 1.15 -2.81 21.71
CA ASP A 264 2.12 -2.10 22.55
C ASP A 264 3.40 -1.73 21.78
N ARG A 265 3.51 -2.21 20.54
CA ARG A 265 4.64 -1.97 19.64
C ARG A 265 4.32 -1.05 18.48
N ARG A 266 3.10 -0.49 18.40
CA ARG A 266 2.75 0.46 17.34
C ARG A 266 3.37 1.82 17.59
N GLU A 267 3.98 2.38 16.55
CA GLU A 267 4.35 3.78 16.56
C GLU A 267 3.10 4.65 16.62
N ALA A 268 3.07 5.61 17.56
CA ALA A 268 1.92 6.49 17.72
C ALA A 268 1.84 7.59 16.65
N LEU A 269 3.00 7.98 16.11
CA LEU A 269 3.15 9.07 15.16
C LEU A 269 4.08 8.68 14.03
N VAL A 270 3.54 8.57 12.81
CA VAL A 270 4.30 8.16 11.64
C VAL A 270 4.32 9.28 10.60
N PRO A 271 5.49 9.90 10.34
CA PRO A 271 5.65 10.85 9.26
C PRO A 271 5.57 10.12 7.91
N TYR A 272 5.08 10.81 6.88
CA TYR A 272 5.08 10.32 5.51
C TYR A 272 5.39 11.43 4.52
N GLY A 273 5.87 11.04 3.34
CA GLY A 273 6.15 11.97 2.26
C GLY A 273 6.05 11.32 0.89
N HIS A 274 5.80 12.16 -0.11
CA HIS A 274 5.64 11.77 -1.50
C HIS A 274 6.35 12.76 -2.41
N LEU A 275 7.00 12.26 -3.46
CA LEU A 275 7.58 13.05 -4.56
C LEU A 275 7.16 12.40 -5.88
N GLY A 276 6.40 13.11 -6.69
CA GLY A 276 5.93 12.60 -7.98
C GLY A 276 6.33 13.50 -9.15
N LEU A 277 6.69 12.86 -10.26
CA LEU A 277 6.94 13.50 -11.54
C LEU A 277 6.01 12.91 -12.59
N ARG A 278 5.35 13.74 -13.38
CA ARG A 278 4.51 13.31 -14.49
C ARG A 278 4.88 14.04 -15.77
N LYS A 279 5.12 13.30 -16.85
CA LYS A 279 5.37 13.83 -18.18
C LYS A 279 4.31 13.35 -19.15
N ARG A 280 3.60 14.27 -19.80
CA ARG A 280 2.67 13.96 -20.88
C ARG A 280 3.41 13.76 -22.19
N LEU A 281 2.99 12.74 -22.96
CA LEU A 281 3.65 12.33 -24.19
C LEU A 281 2.69 12.42 -25.39
N GLY A 282 3.29 12.67 -26.56
CA GLY A 282 2.60 12.69 -27.84
C GLY A 282 1.82 13.98 -28.11
N ARG A 283 1.43 14.17 -29.39
CA ARG A 283 0.74 15.40 -29.85
C ARG A 283 -0.64 15.62 -29.22
N ARG A 284 -1.29 14.57 -28.75
CA ARG A 284 -2.62 14.63 -28.12
C ARG A 284 -2.58 14.59 -26.61
N ASN A 285 -1.38 14.53 -26.02
CA ASN A 285 -1.14 14.44 -24.56
C ASN A 285 -1.96 13.34 -23.83
N ARG A 286 -2.34 12.27 -24.54
CA ARG A 286 -3.14 11.18 -23.97
C ARG A 286 -2.35 10.15 -23.20
N LEU A 287 -1.03 10.12 -23.40
CA LEU A 287 -0.11 9.26 -22.67
C LEU A 287 0.61 10.07 -21.62
N GLY A 288 0.78 9.50 -20.44
CA GLY A 288 1.60 10.04 -19.37
C GLY A 288 2.60 9.00 -18.88
N LEU A 289 3.83 9.42 -18.64
CA LEU A 289 4.81 8.69 -17.83
C LEU A 289 4.79 9.29 -16.44
N LEU A 290 4.87 8.43 -15.44
CA LEU A 290 4.87 8.81 -14.04
C LEU A 290 6.04 8.12 -13.35
N ALA A 291 6.74 8.89 -12.51
CA ALA A 291 7.70 8.37 -11.56
C ALA A 291 7.35 8.96 -10.19
N GLN A 292 7.38 8.14 -9.14
CA GLN A 292 7.04 8.59 -7.79
C GLN A 292 7.93 7.90 -6.76
N LEU A 293 8.25 8.63 -5.71
CA LEU A 293 8.85 8.11 -4.49
C LEU A 293 7.87 8.33 -3.35
N ASP A 294 7.64 7.29 -2.57
CA ASP A 294 6.78 7.31 -1.40
C ASP A 294 7.59 6.81 -0.20
N ALA A 295 7.51 7.55 0.91
CA ALA A 295 8.21 7.18 2.13
C ALA A 295 7.30 7.32 3.34
N HIS A 296 7.51 6.47 4.34
CA HIS A 296 6.91 6.63 5.66
C HIS A 296 7.84 6.10 6.75
N GLY A 297 7.72 6.64 7.96
CA GLY A 297 8.44 6.16 9.13
C GLY A 297 8.04 4.73 9.51
N ALA A 298 8.78 4.14 10.45
CA ALA A 298 8.44 2.86 11.04
C ALA A 298 6.98 2.83 11.52
N LEU A 299 6.32 1.69 11.35
CA LEU A 299 4.96 1.45 11.81
C LEU A 299 4.91 0.78 13.19
N PHE A 300 6.01 0.13 13.54
CA PHE A 300 6.19 -0.58 14.80
C PHE A 300 7.53 -0.25 15.42
N ASP A 301 7.58 -0.21 16.75
CA ASP A 301 8.80 -0.23 17.56
C ASP A 301 9.27 -1.68 17.66
N ALA A 302 10.20 -2.07 16.80
CA ALA A 302 10.64 -3.44 16.61
C ALA A 302 12.15 -3.53 16.33
N GLU A 303 12.77 -4.64 16.73
CA GLU A 303 14.19 -4.91 16.48
C GLU A 303 14.43 -5.34 15.02
N LEU A 304 13.46 -6.05 14.42
CA LEU A 304 13.55 -6.51 13.05
C LEU A 304 13.26 -5.36 12.07
N SER A 305 14.16 -5.16 11.10
CA SER A 305 14.01 -4.17 10.03
C SER A 305 12.69 -4.33 9.26
N HIS A 306 12.25 -5.58 9.07
CA HIS A 306 10.98 -5.93 8.42
C HIS A 306 9.72 -5.41 9.13
N LEU A 307 9.84 -4.91 10.37
CA LEU A 307 8.75 -4.28 11.14
C LEU A 307 9.05 -2.83 11.48
N GLY A 308 10.28 -2.53 11.93
CA GLY A 308 10.66 -1.31 12.64
C GLY A 308 11.44 -0.29 11.82
N GLU A 309 11.60 -0.43 10.51
CA GLU A 309 12.34 0.54 9.70
C GLU A 309 11.45 1.47 8.87
N THR A 310 12.08 2.58 8.46
CA THR A 310 11.49 3.53 7.51
C THR A 310 11.41 2.89 6.12
N VAL A 311 10.25 2.99 5.50
CA VAL A 311 10.00 2.49 4.15
C VAL A 311 10.24 3.57 3.11
N LEU A 312 10.89 3.20 2.01
CA LEU A 312 11.02 3.98 0.79
C LEU A 312 10.59 3.11 -0.40
N GLN A 313 9.58 3.54 -1.13
CA GLN A 313 9.10 2.85 -2.33
C GLN A 313 9.33 3.70 -3.57
N GLY A 314 9.80 3.07 -4.64
CA GLY A 314 9.94 3.66 -5.97
C GLY A 314 8.84 3.17 -6.91
N THR A 315 8.28 4.08 -7.71
CA THR A 315 7.20 3.75 -8.63
C THR A 315 7.50 4.24 -10.03
N LEU A 316 7.28 3.38 -11.00
CA LEU A 316 7.18 3.76 -12.41
C LEU A 316 5.76 3.44 -12.92
N GLY A 317 5.16 4.37 -13.63
CA GLY A 317 3.79 4.21 -14.10
C GLY A 317 3.51 4.82 -15.46
N PHE A 318 2.42 4.34 -16.04
CA PHE A 318 1.85 4.82 -17.30
C PHE A 318 0.40 5.24 -17.08
N GLN A 319 0.02 6.28 -17.77
CA GLN A 319 -1.33 6.79 -17.80
C GLN A 319 -1.81 6.88 -19.24
N VAL A 320 -3.05 6.45 -19.49
CA VAL A 320 -3.69 6.54 -20.80
C VAL A 320 -5.06 7.19 -20.62
N ASP A 321 -5.25 8.38 -21.19
CA ASP A 321 -6.54 9.04 -21.25
C ASP A 321 -7.37 8.43 -22.39
N LEU A 322 -8.31 7.56 -22.07
CA LEU A 322 -9.21 6.90 -23.02
C LEU A 322 -10.19 7.91 -23.63
N THR A 323 -10.71 8.79 -22.78
CA THR A 323 -11.58 9.92 -23.13
C THR A 323 -11.19 11.12 -22.27
N PRO A 324 -11.72 12.34 -22.51
CA PRO A 324 -11.49 13.48 -21.62
C PRO A 324 -11.94 13.24 -20.17
N LYS A 325 -12.78 12.23 -19.93
CA LYS A 325 -13.35 11.91 -18.61
C LYS A 325 -12.99 10.53 -18.07
N ALA A 326 -12.24 9.74 -18.82
CA ALA A 326 -11.89 8.36 -18.42
C ALA A 326 -10.42 8.06 -18.69
N ARG A 327 -9.76 7.51 -17.71
CA ARG A 327 -8.33 7.22 -17.70
C ARG A 327 -8.06 5.84 -17.15
N VAL A 328 -7.03 5.20 -17.68
CA VAL A 328 -6.39 4.00 -17.14
C VAL A 328 -5.00 4.38 -16.66
N GLU A 329 -4.62 3.90 -15.49
CA GLU A 329 -3.27 4.02 -14.93
C GLU A 329 -2.74 2.63 -14.61
N LEU A 330 -1.49 2.39 -14.99
CA LEU A 330 -0.72 1.18 -14.65
C LEU A 330 0.54 1.62 -13.94
N ALA A 331 0.89 0.95 -12.86
CA ALA A 331 2.13 1.23 -12.15
C ALA A 331 2.74 -0.05 -11.58
N LEU A 332 4.07 -0.03 -11.50
CA LEU A 332 4.91 -0.97 -10.79
C LEU A 332 5.57 -0.22 -9.64
N ILE A 333 5.45 -0.76 -8.45
CA ILE A 333 6.00 -0.20 -7.22
C ILE A 333 6.97 -1.23 -6.64
N GLU A 334 8.18 -0.79 -6.31
CA GLU A 334 9.25 -1.59 -5.73
C GLU A 334 9.63 -1.05 -4.36
N ASP A 335 9.98 -1.92 -3.44
CA ASP A 335 10.61 -1.54 -2.17
C ASP A 335 12.10 -1.21 -2.42
N LEU A 336 12.49 0.03 -2.11
CA LEU A 336 13.86 0.51 -2.21
C LEU A 336 14.61 0.45 -0.88
N SER A 337 13.91 0.19 0.21
CA SER A 337 14.47 0.15 1.57
C SER A 337 14.81 -1.27 2.05
N GLY A 338 14.18 -2.29 1.49
CA GLY A 338 14.31 -3.68 1.95
C GLY A 338 13.68 -3.91 3.33
N ALA A 339 12.68 -3.07 3.70
CA ALA A 339 12.10 -3.05 5.04
C ALA A 339 10.66 -3.62 5.07
N ALA A 340 9.74 -2.90 5.71
CA ALA A 340 8.34 -3.31 5.94
C ALA A 340 7.41 -3.01 4.76
N ALA A 341 7.86 -3.15 3.53
CA ALA A 341 7.05 -3.00 2.32
C ALA A 341 6.83 -4.35 1.63
N ALA A 342 5.97 -4.38 0.63
CA ALA A 342 5.89 -5.50 -0.29
C ALA A 342 7.05 -5.44 -1.27
N ASP A 343 7.60 -6.60 -1.67
CA ASP A 343 8.72 -6.66 -2.62
C ASP A 343 8.35 -5.95 -3.92
N VAL A 344 7.17 -6.26 -4.45
CA VAL A 344 6.63 -5.65 -5.65
C VAL A 344 5.12 -5.48 -5.55
N ILE A 345 4.60 -4.36 -6.09
CA ILE A 345 3.18 -4.11 -6.19
C ILE A 345 2.84 -3.76 -7.64
N PHE A 346 1.93 -4.52 -8.24
CA PHE A 346 1.32 -4.18 -9.53
C PHE A 346 0.02 -3.43 -9.28
N LYS A 347 -0.12 -2.27 -9.90
CA LYS A 347 -1.32 -1.44 -9.76
C LYS A 347 -2.00 -1.20 -11.09
N LEU A 348 -3.32 -1.38 -11.10
CA LEU A 348 -4.23 -0.92 -12.15
C LEU A 348 -5.26 0.03 -11.55
N SER A 349 -5.46 1.20 -12.18
CA SER A 349 -6.51 2.14 -11.80
C SER A 349 -7.39 2.51 -12.98
N LEU A 350 -8.69 2.57 -12.74
CA LEU A 350 -9.68 3.14 -13.65
C LEU A 350 -10.21 4.42 -13.00
N VAL A 351 -10.05 5.56 -13.67
CA VAL A 351 -10.45 6.89 -13.17
C VAL A 351 -11.51 7.47 -14.08
N GLY A 352 -12.62 7.91 -13.48
CA GLY A 352 -13.73 8.56 -14.16
C GLY A 352 -14.07 9.91 -13.54
N GLN A 353 -14.49 10.86 -14.38
CA GLN A 353 -15.03 12.18 -13.98
C GLN A 353 -16.49 12.28 -14.44
N LEU A 354 -17.37 12.77 -13.55
CA LEU A 354 -18.79 13.00 -13.86
C LEU A 354 -19.08 14.50 -14.03
#